data_d88faabcfd0fc210b4241353a1e27da4
#
_entry.id   d88faabcfd0fc210b4241353a1e27da4
#
_cell.length_a   1.000
_cell.length_b   1.000
_cell.length_c   1.000
_cell.angle_alpha   90.00
_cell.angle_beta   90.00
_cell.angle_gamma   90.00
#
_symmetry.space_group_name_H-M   'P 1'
#
loop_
_entity.id
_entity.type
_entity.pdbx_description
1 polymer ?
#
loop_
_entity_poly.entity_id
_entity_poly.type
_entity_poly.pdbx_seq_one_letter_code
_entity_poly.pdbx_strand_id
1 'polypeptide(L)'
;MSRNLTTVVKSSKKEVRINRDDGMVIIGERINPTGRKMLQAELREGRFDTVRRDAVAQVKAGAAVLDINAGLPGADEPALMVQMIEEVRMATDDFPICIDSPRTETLEAALRHYCRDGARPLVNSVSAETKRIKEVLPLIQEYGCAVIGLCSGDGGIPKSAEERFQSAAKIIEEAAKLGIPREDIVIDPLVLTLGAEWRAGKMVLDAIKMIVDEFGVNITMGASNVSFGMPDRENLTSFFMAMSAVVGLNCPIANPLKMQEVAALQAADLILGRDRGGMKWINGFRARISAQDP
;
A
#
# COMPACT_ATOMS: atom_id res chain seq x y z
N MET A 1 17.75 -9.78 -17.89
CA MET A 1 16.31 -9.55 -17.67
C MET A 1 16.01 -9.76 -16.19
N SER A 2 15.64 -8.72 -15.48
CA SER A 2 15.22 -8.82 -14.07
C SER A 2 13.98 -9.73 -14.00
N ARG A 3 14.05 -10.79 -13.18
CA ARG A 3 12.92 -11.69 -12.98
C ARG A 3 11.85 -10.94 -12.19
N ASN A 4 10.59 -10.90 -12.64
CA ASN A 4 9.50 -10.36 -11.84
C ASN A 4 9.38 -11.17 -10.53
N LEU A 5 9.50 -10.48 -9.41
CA LEU A 5 9.43 -11.08 -8.09
C LEU A 5 7.97 -11.19 -7.62
N THR A 6 7.68 -12.17 -6.79
CA THR A 6 6.36 -12.35 -6.20
C THR A 6 6.43 -12.13 -4.71
N THR A 7 5.80 -11.06 -4.23
CA THR A 7 5.60 -10.83 -2.79
C THR A 7 4.33 -11.56 -2.34
N VAL A 8 4.41 -12.25 -1.21
CA VAL A 8 3.26 -12.97 -0.63
C VAL A 8 2.83 -12.28 0.66
N VAL A 9 1.56 -11.89 0.71
CA VAL A 9 0.87 -11.36 1.90
C VAL A 9 -0.27 -12.31 2.22
N LYS A 10 -0.39 -12.75 3.48
CA LYS A 10 -1.44 -13.70 3.84
C LYS A 10 -2.00 -13.48 5.24
N SER A 11 -3.28 -13.74 5.40
CA SER A 11 -3.91 -14.01 6.68
C SER A 11 -3.85 -15.52 7.00
N SER A 12 -4.53 -15.97 8.04
CA SER A 12 -4.66 -17.43 8.30
C SER A 12 -5.53 -18.14 7.26
N LYS A 13 -6.39 -17.41 6.54
CA LYS A 13 -7.39 -17.97 5.61
C LYS A 13 -7.16 -17.64 4.15
N LYS A 14 -6.46 -16.56 3.83
CA LYS A 14 -6.34 -16.03 2.46
C LYS A 14 -4.91 -15.62 2.15
N GLU A 15 -4.43 -15.99 0.97
CA GLU A 15 -3.15 -15.57 0.42
C GLU A 15 -3.36 -14.60 -0.75
N VAL A 16 -2.55 -13.55 -0.81
CA VAL A 16 -2.45 -12.59 -1.90
C VAL A 16 -1.03 -12.61 -2.45
N ARG A 17 -0.91 -12.79 -3.74
CA ARG A 17 0.34 -12.76 -4.48
C ARG A 17 0.42 -11.43 -5.22
N ILE A 18 1.47 -10.68 -4.98
CA ILE A 18 1.76 -9.41 -5.66
C ILE A 18 2.85 -9.67 -6.69
N ASN A 19 2.49 -9.62 -7.96
CA ASN A 19 3.39 -9.82 -9.07
C ASN A 19 2.96 -8.95 -10.25
N ARG A 20 3.91 -8.39 -10.99
CA ARG A 20 3.60 -7.46 -12.10
C ARG A 20 2.92 -8.13 -13.30
N ASP A 21 3.03 -9.43 -13.44
CA ASP A 21 2.40 -10.18 -14.54
C ASP A 21 0.95 -10.60 -14.23
N ASP A 22 0.55 -10.58 -12.93
CA ASP A 22 -0.76 -11.07 -12.48
C ASP A 22 -1.84 -9.96 -12.39
N GLY A 23 -1.47 -8.72 -12.67
CA GLY A 23 -2.35 -7.54 -12.60
C GLY A 23 -2.29 -6.80 -11.27
N MET A 24 -3.12 -5.75 -11.16
CA MET A 24 -3.12 -4.84 -10.02
C MET A 24 -3.65 -5.50 -8.75
N VAL A 25 -2.94 -5.27 -7.65
CA VAL A 25 -3.34 -5.63 -6.28
C VAL A 25 -3.62 -4.34 -5.51
N ILE A 26 -4.89 -4.00 -5.28
CA ILE A 26 -5.24 -2.77 -4.56
C ILE A 26 -5.09 -2.99 -3.05
N ILE A 27 -4.30 -2.14 -2.40
CA ILE A 27 -4.21 -2.01 -0.94
C ILE A 27 -5.18 -0.92 -0.51
N GLY A 28 -6.22 -1.28 0.23
CA GLY A 28 -7.31 -0.36 0.58
C GLY A 28 -6.95 0.58 1.73
N GLU A 29 -7.01 1.89 1.51
CA GLU A 29 -6.50 2.95 2.40
C GLU A 29 -7.50 3.52 3.42
N ARG A 30 -8.75 3.01 3.49
CA ARG A 30 -9.82 3.69 4.22
C ARG A 30 -9.77 3.53 5.74
N ILE A 31 -9.05 2.55 6.27
CA ILE A 31 -8.96 2.31 7.72
C ILE A 31 -7.80 3.15 8.30
N ASN A 32 -7.96 4.47 8.23
CA ASN A 32 -6.99 5.45 8.69
C ASN A 32 -7.73 6.65 9.30
N PRO A 33 -7.51 7.00 10.59
CA PRO A 33 -8.20 8.11 11.25
C PRO A 33 -7.70 9.50 10.80
N THR A 34 -6.59 9.60 10.08
CA THR A 34 -6.03 10.88 9.63
C THR A 34 -7.03 11.65 8.79
N GLY A 35 -7.36 12.88 9.21
CA GLY A 35 -8.34 13.74 8.53
C GLY A 35 -9.82 13.30 8.64
N ARG A 36 -10.13 12.22 9.38
CA ARG A 36 -11.48 11.64 9.49
C ARG A 36 -12.06 11.84 10.89
N LYS A 37 -12.60 13.02 11.15
CA LYS A 37 -13.10 13.45 12.48
C LYS A 37 -14.10 12.47 13.12
N MET A 38 -15.03 11.92 12.33
CA MET A 38 -16.02 10.95 12.85
C MET A 38 -15.36 9.65 13.29
N LEU A 39 -14.44 9.08 12.47
CA LEU A 39 -13.70 7.90 12.85
C LEU A 39 -12.84 8.14 14.09
N GLN A 40 -12.19 9.30 14.19
CA GLN A 40 -11.43 9.67 15.40
C GLN A 40 -12.31 9.72 16.65
N ALA A 41 -13.53 10.25 16.54
CA ALA A 41 -14.48 10.30 17.67
C ALA A 41 -14.91 8.89 18.11
N GLU A 42 -15.29 8.04 17.16
CA GLU A 42 -15.65 6.63 17.43
C GLU A 42 -14.51 5.87 18.13
N LEU A 43 -13.28 6.00 17.63
CA LEU A 43 -12.12 5.31 18.20
C LEU A 43 -11.81 5.80 19.63
N ARG A 44 -12.00 7.11 19.93
CA ARG A 44 -11.87 7.63 21.32
C ARG A 44 -12.89 7.07 22.28
N GLU A 45 -14.06 6.71 21.77
CA GLU A 45 -15.15 6.10 22.53
C GLU A 45 -15.06 4.56 22.58
N GLY A 46 -13.99 3.97 22.04
CA GLY A 46 -13.83 2.51 21.97
C GLY A 46 -14.82 1.84 21.01
N ARG A 47 -15.36 2.58 20.02
CA ARG A 47 -16.29 2.05 19.01
C ARG A 47 -15.58 1.88 17.68
N PHE A 48 -15.90 0.80 16.96
CA PHE A 48 -15.23 0.38 15.72
C PHE A 48 -16.22 0.18 14.56
N ASP A 49 -17.41 0.77 14.61
CA ASP A 49 -18.46 0.55 13.59
C ASP A 49 -18.01 1.02 12.20
N THR A 50 -17.34 2.19 12.13
CA THR A 50 -16.76 2.69 10.88
C THR A 50 -15.60 1.82 10.40
N VAL A 51 -14.76 1.30 11.29
CA VAL A 51 -13.65 0.39 10.91
C VAL A 51 -14.23 -0.87 10.24
N ARG A 52 -15.19 -1.54 10.88
CA ARG A 52 -15.85 -2.74 10.33
C ARG A 52 -16.54 -2.48 9.00
N ARG A 53 -17.33 -1.40 8.93
CA ARG A 53 -18.04 -1.02 7.72
C ARG A 53 -17.07 -0.74 6.56
N ASP A 54 -16.02 0.04 6.80
CA ASP A 54 -15.05 0.42 5.78
C ASP A 54 -14.21 -0.78 5.34
N ALA A 55 -13.87 -1.72 6.24
CA ALA A 55 -13.20 -2.96 5.90
C ALA A 55 -14.03 -3.79 4.92
N VAL A 56 -15.30 -4.08 5.27
CA VAL A 56 -16.23 -4.85 4.41
C VAL A 56 -16.46 -4.14 3.07
N ALA A 57 -16.66 -2.83 3.08
CA ALA A 57 -16.89 -2.06 1.86
C ALA A 57 -15.69 -2.13 0.89
N GLN A 58 -14.47 -1.99 1.41
CA GLN A 58 -13.25 -2.07 0.60
C GLN A 58 -13.04 -3.48 0.00
N VAL A 59 -13.28 -4.54 0.78
CA VAL A 59 -13.20 -5.92 0.29
C VAL A 59 -14.19 -6.14 -0.85
N LYS A 60 -15.46 -5.70 -0.67
CA LYS A 60 -16.49 -5.79 -1.72
C LYS A 60 -16.14 -4.98 -2.97
N ALA A 61 -15.44 -3.87 -2.81
CA ALA A 61 -15.00 -3.01 -3.91
C ALA A 61 -13.70 -3.50 -4.60
N GLY A 62 -13.12 -4.64 -4.14
CA GLY A 62 -12.00 -5.28 -4.81
C GLY A 62 -10.62 -4.98 -4.19
N ALA A 63 -10.53 -4.43 -2.98
CA ALA A 63 -9.28 -4.44 -2.24
C ALA A 63 -8.81 -5.89 -2.04
N ALA A 64 -7.51 -6.13 -2.21
CA ALA A 64 -6.90 -7.43 -1.97
C ALA A 64 -6.19 -7.49 -0.61
N VAL A 65 -5.72 -6.35 -0.10
CA VAL A 65 -5.10 -6.14 1.20
C VAL A 65 -5.74 -4.91 1.83
N LEU A 66 -5.90 -4.86 3.16
CA LEU A 66 -6.44 -3.71 3.89
C LEU A 66 -5.33 -3.04 4.69
N ASP A 67 -5.03 -1.78 4.36
CA ASP A 67 -4.10 -0.96 5.13
C ASP A 67 -4.79 -0.42 6.39
N ILE A 68 -4.18 -0.67 7.57
CA ILE A 68 -4.71 -0.30 8.88
C ILE A 68 -3.74 0.65 9.56
N ASN A 69 -4.20 1.86 9.82
CA ASN A 69 -3.47 2.88 10.56
C ASN A 69 -4.23 3.25 11.84
N ALA A 70 -3.57 3.22 12.99
CA ALA A 70 -4.13 3.55 14.30
C ALA A 70 -3.63 4.89 14.86
N GLY A 71 -3.08 5.78 14.02
CA GLY A 71 -2.51 7.06 14.39
C GLY A 71 -3.54 8.06 14.90
N LEU A 72 -3.98 7.87 16.15
CA LEU A 72 -4.93 8.73 16.85
C LEU A 72 -4.20 9.52 17.95
N PRO A 73 -4.12 10.86 17.84
CA PRO A 73 -3.43 11.67 18.86
C PRO A 73 -4.00 11.44 20.27
N GLY A 74 -3.10 11.14 21.22
CA GLY A 74 -3.44 10.91 22.62
C GLY A 74 -3.92 9.50 22.97
N ALA A 75 -4.03 8.59 21.99
CA ALA A 75 -4.36 7.18 22.24
C ALA A 75 -3.09 6.33 22.49
N ASP A 76 -3.29 5.19 23.14
CA ASP A 76 -2.31 4.10 23.15
C ASP A 76 -2.34 3.42 21.77
N GLU A 77 -1.48 3.87 20.85
CA GLU A 77 -1.49 3.42 19.46
C GLU A 77 -1.22 1.92 19.32
N PRO A 78 -0.26 1.30 20.03
CA PRO A 78 -0.08 -0.15 20.00
C PRO A 78 -1.33 -0.94 20.38
N ALA A 79 -1.99 -0.58 21.47
CA ALA A 79 -3.21 -1.25 21.93
C ALA A 79 -4.37 -1.02 20.94
N LEU A 80 -4.53 0.20 20.42
CA LEU A 80 -5.55 0.54 19.43
C LEU A 80 -5.33 -0.23 18.11
N MET A 81 -4.09 -0.35 17.63
CA MET A 81 -3.76 -1.11 16.42
C MET A 81 -4.19 -2.57 16.54
N VAL A 82 -3.88 -3.21 17.66
CA VAL A 82 -4.29 -4.61 17.93
C VAL A 82 -5.81 -4.75 17.92
N GLN A 83 -6.55 -3.83 18.57
CA GLN A 83 -8.00 -3.84 18.56
C GLN A 83 -8.56 -3.65 17.13
N MET A 84 -8.04 -2.69 16.37
CA MET A 84 -8.48 -2.45 14.99
C MET A 84 -8.22 -3.66 14.09
N ILE A 85 -7.09 -4.35 14.24
CA ILE A 85 -6.78 -5.59 13.53
C ILE A 85 -7.83 -6.66 13.82
N GLU A 86 -8.19 -6.89 15.09
CA GLU A 86 -9.21 -7.88 15.46
C GLU A 86 -10.59 -7.53 14.89
N GLU A 87 -10.98 -6.26 14.94
CA GLU A 87 -12.24 -5.79 14.37
C GLU A 87 -12.32 -6.00 12.85
N VAL A 88 -11.21 -5.75 12.14
CA VAL A 88 -11.10 -6.03 10.71
C VAL A 88 -11.16 -7.52 10.43
N ARG A 89 -10.43 -8.35 11.19
CA ARG A 89 -10.43 -9.82 11.04
C ARG A 89 -11.84 -10.39 11.20
N MET A 90 -12.56 -9.98 12.26
CA MET A 90 -13.92 -10.43 12.50
C MET A 90 -14.90 -10.00 11.39
N ALA A 91 -14.79 -8.75 10.93
CA ALA A 91 -15.70 -8.19 9.92
C ALA A 91 -15.50 -8.76 8.51
N THR A 92 -14.29 -9.25 8.20
CA THR A 92 -13.90 -9.65 6.83
C THR A 92 -13.55 -11.13 6.70
N ASP A 93 -13.83 -11.94 7.71
CA ASP A 93 -13.44 -13.35 7.77
C ASP A 93 -11.93 -13.56 7.59
N ASP A 94 -11.14 -12.80 8.34
CA ASP A 94 -9.67 -12.82 8.35
C ASP A 94 -9.04 -12.50 6.99
N PHE A 95 -9.14 -11.24 6.60
CA PHE A 95 -8.60 -10.73 5.34
C PHE A 95 -7.12 -10.31 5.49
N PRO A 96 -6.27 -10.44 4.44
CA PRO A 96 -4.89 -9.97 4.46
C PRO A 96 -4.78 -8.47 4.75
N ILE A 97 -3.82 -8.08 5.59
CA ILE A 97 -3.65 -6.70 6.04
C ILE A 97 -2.26 -6.13 5.74
N CYS A 98 -2.22 -4.81 5.65
CA CYS A 98 -1.03 -3.98 5.73
C CYS A 98 -1.06 -3.21 7.05
N ILE A 99 0.00 -3.28 7.84
CA ILE A 99 0.11 -2.62 9.14
C ILE A 99 0.85 -1.31 8.94
N ASP A 100 0.14 -0.19 9.08
CA ASP A 100 0.68 1.16 8.83
C ASP A 100 0.91 1.92 10.13
N SER A 101 2.18 2.10 10.50
CA SER A 101 2.58 2.95 11.62
C SER A 101 4.00 3.47 11.46
N PRO A 102 4.25 4.76 11.81
CA PRO A 102 5.60 5.30 11.93
C PRO A 102 6.30 4.83 13.21
N ARG A 103 5.59 4.21 14.17
CA ARG A 103 6.12 3.83 15.49
C ARG A 103 6.49 2.35 15.51
N THR A 104 7.74 2.08 15.88
CA THR A 104 8.29 0.72 15.95
C THR A 104 7.56 -0.15 16.96
N GLU A 105 7.22 0.41 18.13
CA GLU A 105 6.47 -0.30 19.17
C GLU A 105 5.05 -0.70 18.72
N THR A 106 4.40 0.10 17.88
CA THR A 106 3.10 -0.24 17.29
C THR A 106 3.23 -1.37 16.28
N LEU A 107 4.25 -1.33 15.41
CA LEU A 107 4.53 -2.41 14.47
C LEU A 107 4.82 -3.71 15.20
N GLU A 108 5.67 -3.70 16.24
CA GLU A 108 6.01 -4.89 17.03
C GLU A 108 4.78 -5.50 17.70
N ALA A 109 3.93 -4.67 18.37
CA ALA A 109 2.72 -5.14 19.01
C ALA A 109 1.75 -5.79 18.01
N ALA A 110 1.56 -5.16 16.85
CA ALA A 110 0.70 -5.65 15.78
C ALA A 110 1.25 -6.96 15.16
N LEU A 111 2.55 -7.05 14.87
CA LEU A 111 3.20 -8.24 14.32
C LEU A 111 3.11 -9.41 15.30
N ARG A 112 3.44 -9.19 16.59
CA ARG A 112 3.32 -10.19 17.64
C ARG A 112 1.91 -10.74 17.75
N HIS A 113 0.89 -9.89 17.54
CA HIS A 113 -0.50 -10.29 17.59
C HIS A 113 -0.95 -11.03 16.34
N TYR A 114 -0.70 -10.47 15.16
CA TYR A 114 -1.24 -10.96 13.89
C TYR A 114 -0.54 -12.22 13.37
N CYS A 115 0.77 -12.35 13.58
CA CYS A 115 1.56 -13.47 13.03
C CYS A 115 1.41 -14.78 13.80
N ARG A 116 0.65 -14.83 14.92
CA ARG A 116 0.48 -16.03 15.78
C ARG A 116 -0.03 -17.26 15.03
N ASP A 117 -0.90 -17.06 14.05
CA ASP A 117 -1.56 -18.12 13.30
C ASP A 117 -0.86 -18.39 11.93
N GLY A 118 0.41 -18.03 11.81
CA GLY A 118 1.17 -18.16 10.57
C GLY A 118 0.75 -17.17 9.48
N ALA A 119 0.02 -16.12 9.85
CA ALA A 119 -0.26 -14.99 8.95
C ALA A 119 1.01 -14.21 8.65
N ARG A 120 1.04 -13.54 7.50
CA ARG A 120 2.19 -12.81 6.98
C ARG A 120 1.70 -11.47 6.42
N PRO A 121 1.65 -10.40 7.23
CA PRO A 121 1.18 -9.09 6.80
C PRO A 121 2.21 -8.40 5.90
N LEU A 122 1.77 -7.32 5.26
CA LEU A 122 2.64 -6.28 4.72
C LEU A 122 2.86 -5.22 5.80
N VAL A 123 4.09 -4.74 5.98
CA VAL A 123 4.40 -3.67 6.95
C VAL A 123 4.63 -2.36 6.20
N ASN A 124 3.97 -1.29 6.62
CA ASN A 124 4.06 0.06 6.08
C ASN A 124 4.57 1.00 7.19
N SER A 125 5.87 1.39 7.25
CA SER A 125 6.94 1.16 6.30
C SER A 125 8.31 1.23 6.97
N VAL A 126 9.36 0.87 6.26
CA VAL A 126 10.74 1.21 6.56
C VAL A 126 11.23 2.28 5.59
N SER A 127 11.70 3.43 6.09
CA SER A 127 12.39 4.42 5.25
C SER A 127 13.89 4.11 5.15
N ALA A 128 14.58 4.75 4.18
CA ALA A 128 16.03 4.65 4.05
C ALA A 128 16.82 5.42 5.13
N GLU A 129 16.14 5.95 6.14
CA GLU A 129 16.78 6.54 7.32
C GLU A 129 17.52 5.46 8.11
N THR A 130 18.78 5.74 8.46
CA THR A 130 19.64 4.78 9.15
C THR A 130 19.05 4.28 10.47
N LYS A 131 18.35 5.17 11.21
CA LYS A 131 17.64 4.79 12.43
C LYS A 131 16.50 3.82 12.15
N ARG A 132 15.66 4.15 11.16
CA ARG A 132 14.45 3.37 10.80
C ARG A 132 14.81 1.97 10.31
N ILE A 133 15.86 1.86 9.48
CA ILE A 133 16.41 0.59 9.02
C ILE A 133 16.77 -0.32 10.21
N LYS A 134 17.49 0.22 11.20
CA LYS A 134 17.94 -0.53 12.39
C LYS A 134 16.79 -0.94 13.31
N GLU A 135 15.69 -0.21 13.31
CA GLU A 135 14.54 -0.48 14.16
C GLU A 135 13.54 -1.44 13.51
N VAL A 136 13.30 -1.32 12.20
CA VAL A 136 12.21 -2.05 11.53
C VAL A 136 12.67 -3.33 10.86
N LEU A 137 13.80 -3.34 10.12
CA LEU A 137 14.23 -4.54 9.41
C LEU A 137 14.44 -5.76 10.30
N PRO A 138 14.96 -5.65 11.56
CA PRO A 138 15.02 -6.80 12.47
C PRO A 138 13.64 -7.40 12.78
N LEU A 139 12.59 -6.58 12.91
CA LEU A 139 11.22 -7.09 13.08
C LEU A 139 10.74 -7.83 11.83
N ILE A 140 11.04 -7.30 10.64
CA ILE A 140 10.67 -7.97 9.37
C ILE A 140 11.33 -9.35 9.28
N GLN A 141 12.62 -9.45 9.65
CA GLN A 141 13.36 -10.71 9.71
C GLN A 141 12.74 -11.68 10.74
N GLU A 142 12.47 -11.21 11.95
CA GLU A 142 11.95 -12.02 13.05
C GLU A 142 10.59 -12.64 12.72
N TYR A 143 9.67 -11.83 12.16
CA TYR A 143 8.30 -12.27 11.85
C TYR A 143 8.16 -12.84 10.43
N GLY A 144 9.19 -12.78 9.59
CA GLY A 144 9.18 -13.29 8.22
C GLY A 144 8.10 -12.67 7.34
N CYS A 145 7.79 -11.39 7.54
CA CYS A 145 6.75 -10.66 6.80
C CYS A 145 7.33 -9.84 5.63
N ALA A 146 6.45 -9.30 4.78
CA ALA A 146 6.83 -8.37 3.72
C ALA A 146 6.82 -6.93 4.24
N VAL A 147 7.60 -6.03 3.61
CA VAL A 147 7.72 -4.63 4.03
C VAL A 147 7.71 -3.68 2.84
N ILE A 148 7.06 -2.53 3.03
CA ILE A 148 7.15 -1.39 2.12
C ILE A 148 8.42 -0.59 2.47
N GLY A 149 9.31 -0.48 1.49
CA GLY A 149 10.49 0.39 1.54
C GLY A 149 10.15 1.78 1.02
N LEU A 150 10.01 2.75 1.91
CA LEU A 150 9.69 4.14 1.56
C LEU A 150 10.95 4.90 1.14
N CYS A 151 10.96 5.45 -0.06
CA CYS A 151 12.09 6.19 -0.62
C CYS A 151 12.24 7.60 0.00
N SER A 152 12.48 7.65 1.32
CA SER A 152 12.98 8.83 2.03
C SER A 152 14.14 8.41 2.92
N GLY A 153 15.11 9.28 3.16
CA GLY A 153 16.32 8.92 3.89
C GLY A 153 16.79 10.00 4.86
N ASP A 154 18.00 9.84 5.39
CA ASP A 154 18.60 10.79 6.36
C ASP A 154 18.67 12.23 5.81
N GLY A 155 18.67 12.42 4.49
CA GLY A 155 18.58 13.71 3.81
C GLY A 155 17.15 14.28 3.68
N GLY A 156 16.15 13.58 4.19
CA GLY A 156 14.73 13.94 4.09
C GLY A 156 14.07 13.53 2.79
N ILE A 157 13.16 14.38 2.27
CA ILE A 157 12.37 14.11 1.06
C ILE A 157 13.27 14.18 -0.19
N PRO A 158 13.32 13.12 -1.03
CA PRO A 158 14.15 13.09 -2.21
C PRO A 158 13.69 14.08 -3.29
N LYS A 159 14.65 14.75 -3.93
CA LYS A 159 14.43 15.83 -4.91
C LYS A 159 14.54 15.35 -6.36
N SER A 160 14.94 14.11 -6.59
CA SER A 160 15.10 13.56 -7.95
C SER A 160 14.68 12.08 -8.00
N ALA A 161 14.65 11.50 -9.20
CA ALA A 161 14.44 10.07 -9.41
C ALA A 161 15.64 9.25 -8.90
N GLU A 162 16.84 9.77 -9.09
CA GLU A 162 18.11 9.15 -8.65
C GLU A 162 18.18 9.04 -7.13
N GLU A 163 17.78 10.08 -6.38
CA GLU A 163 17.75 10.04 -4.92
C GLU A 163 16.74 9.00 -4.41
N ARG A 164 15.59 8.84 -5.08
CA ARG A 164 14.62 7.78 -4.79
C ARG A 164 15.20 6.38 -5.07
N PHE A 165 15.87 6.24 -6.19
CA PHE A 165 16.58 5.00 -6.53
C PHE A 165 17.64 4.64 -5.50
N GLN A 166 18.47 5.61 -5.06
CA GLN A 166 19.47 5.38 -4.02
C GLN A 166 18.87 4.97 -2.69
N SER A 167 17.73 5.57 -2.32
CA SER A 167 16.99 5.19 -1.12
C SER A 167 16.46 3.75 -1.22
N ALA A 168 15.91 3.35 -2.36
CA ALA A 168 15.46 1.98 -2.61
C ALA A 168 16.63 0.99 -2.55
N ALA A 169 17.76 1.31 -3.19
CA ALA A 169 18.97 0.49 -3.18
C ALA A 169 19.46 0.26 -1.74
N LYS A 170 19.57 1.33 -0.94
CA LYS A 170 19.99 1.25 0.47
C LYS A 170 19.08 0.31 1.27
N ILE A 171 17.74 0.42 1.14
CA ILE A 171 16.81 -0.44 1.86
C ILE A 171 17.01 -1.90 1.45
N ILE A 172 17.09 -2.19 0.15
CA ILE A 172 17.27 -3.55 -0.38
C ILE A 172 18.60 -4.16 0.08
N GLU A 173 19.69 -3.38 0.04
CA GLU A 173 21.01 -3.83 0.49
C GLU A 173 21.06 -4.12 1.98
N GLU A 174 20.48 -3.25 2.82
CA GLU A 174 20.43 -3.47 4.28
C GLU A 174 19.53 -4.66 4.65
N ALA A 175 18.41 -4.85 3.95
CA ALA A 175 17.54 -6.00 4.12
C ALA A 175 18.28 -7.32 3.75
N ALA A 176 19.04 -7.32 2.66
CA ALA A 176 19.83 -8.48 2.23
C ALA A 176 20.90 -8.88 3.28
N LYS A 177 21.51 -7.92 4.00
CA LYS A 177 22.45 -8.21 5.09
C LYS A 177 21.81 -8.97 6.25
N LEU A 178 20.51 -8.80 6.45
CA LEU A 178 19.72 -9.53 7.45
C LEU A 178 19.08 -10.81 6.91
N GLY A 179 19.36 -11.17 5.64
CA GLY A 179 18.79 -12.36 5.01
C GLY A 179 17.32 -12.22 4.61
N ILE A 180 16.77 -11.00 4.58
CA ILE A 180 15.41 -10.74 4.10
C ILE A 180 15.40 -10.87 2.57
N PRO A 181 14.57 -11.77 2.00
CA PRO A 181 14.50 -11.95 0.56
C PRO A 181 14.04 -10.68 -0.16
N ARG A 182 14.58 -10.43 -1.37
CA ARG A 182 14.22 -9.25 -2.15
C ARG A 182 12.73 -9.22 -2.54
N GLU A 183 12.11 -10.37 -2.75
CA GLU A 183 10.69 -10.51 -3.00
C GLU A 183 9.79 -10.05 -1.86
N ASP A 184 10.33 -9.95 -0.65
CA ASP A 184 9.60 -9.45 0.52
C ASP A 184 9.66 -7.92 0.66
N ILE A 185 10.32 -7.24 -0.26
CA ILE A 185 10.46 -5.79 -0.28
C ILE A 185 9.61 -5.24 -1.42
N VAL A 186 8.64 -4.39 -1.05
CA VAL A 186 7.81 -3.60 -1.98
C VAL A 186 8.26 -2.15 -1.86
N ILE A 187 8.58 -1.47 -2.96
CA ILE A 187 9.11 -0.11 -2.90
C ILE A 187 8.00 0.93 -3.12
N ASP A 188 7.94 1.93 -2.23
CA ASP A 188 7.19 3.17 -2.41
C ASP A 188 8.15 4.30 -2.80
N PRO A 189 8.09 4.82 -4.03
CA PRO A 189 8.97 5.89 -4.50
C PRO A 189 8.66 7.26 -3.90
N LEU A 190 7.72 7.37 -2.97
CA LEU A 190 7.28 8.60 -2.31
C LEU A 190 6.69 9.64 -3.27
N VAL A 191 5.37 9.60 -3.42
CA VAL A 191 4.63 10.54 -4.26
C VAL A 191 4.43 11.87 -3.54
N LEU A 192 4.91 12.96 -4.14
CA LEU A 192 4.63 14.34 -3.71
C LEU A 192 3.53 14.95 -4.56
N THR A 193 2.87 15.99 -4.01
CA THR A 193 1.83 16.68 -4.75
C THR A 193 2.40 17.57 -5.86
N LEU A 194 1.74 17.57 -7.03
CA LEU A 194 2.02 18.47 -8.13
C LEU A 194 1.77 19.94 -7.75
N GLY A 195 0.95 20.19 -6.73
CA GLY A 195 0.72 21.54 -6.20
C GLY A 195 1.94 22.15 -5.51
N ALA A 196 2.88 21.33 -5.01
CA ALA A 196 4.12 21.79 -4.38
C ALA A 196 5.33 21.70 -5.33
N GLU A 197 5.36 20.68 -6.20
CA GLU A 197 6.46 20.43 -7.14
C GLU A 197 5.88 19.92 -8.48
N TRP A 198 5.88 20.75 -9.50
CA TRP A 198 5.27 20.45 -10.80
C TRP A 198 5.91 19.25 -11.53
N ARG A 199 7.17 18.90 -11.20
CA ARG A 199 7.86 17.70 -11.72
C ARG A 199 7.60 16.44 -10.91
N ALA A 200 6.90 16.50 -9.79
CA ALA A 200 6.74 15.39 -8.87
C ALA A 200 6.27 14.10 -9.56
N GLY A 201 5.26 14.20 -10.43
CA GLY A 201 4.78 13.05 -11.19
C GLY A 201 5.84 12.42 -12.09
N LYS A 202 6.55 13.25 -12.87
CA LYS A 202 7.61 12.76 -13.76
C LYS A 202 8.77 12.09 -12.99
N MET A 203 9.21 12.70 -11.89
CA MET A 203 10.26 12.14 -11.04
C MET A 203 9.88 10.78 -10.46
N VAL A 204 8.63 10.60 -10.07
CA VAL A 204 8.13 9.31 -9.57
C VAL A 204 8.10 8.26 -10.68
N LEU A 205 7.60 8.60 -11.88
CA LEU A 205 7.58 7.68 -13.02
C LEU A 205 9.00 7.21 -13.40
N ASP A 206 9.96 8.13 -13.44
CA ASP A 206 11.34 7.80 -13.72
C ASP A 206 11.96 6.91 -12.63
N ALA A 207 11.70 7.23 -11.35
CA ALA A 207 12.18 6.42 -10.24
C ALA A 207 11.61 5.00 -10.27
N ILE A 208 10.30 4.83 -10.52
CA ILE A 208 9.68 3.51 -10.66
C ILE A 208 10.40 2.71 -11.73
N LYS A 209 10.60 3.31 -12.91
CA LYS A 209 11.27 2.64 -14.02
C LYS A 209 12.68 2.18 -13.63
N MET A 210 13.49 3.06 -13.04
CA MET A 210 14.86 2.73 -12.62
C MET A 210 14.88 1.59 -11.60
N ILE A 211 14.01 1.64 -10.58
CA ILE A 211 13.93 0.64 -9.51
C ILE A 211 13.49 -0.73 -10.06
N VAL A 212 12.49 -0.74 -10.93
CA VAL A 212 11.98 -1.96 -11.54
C VAL A 212 12.99 -2.60 -12.47
N ASP A 213 13.66 -1.81 -13.30
CA ASP A 213 14.66 -2.30 -14.26
C ASP A 213 15.87 -2.94 -13.53
N GLU A 214 16.29 -2.36 -12.40
CA GLU A 214 17.45 -2.84 -11.64
C GLU A 214 17.10 -3.99 -10.70
N PHE A 215 16.06 -3.83 -9.88
CA PHE A 215 15.80 -4.75 -8.76
C PHE A 215 14.69 -5.76 -9.01
N GLY A 216 13.77 -5.49 -9.94
CA GLY A 216 12.63 -6.36 -10.23
C GLY A 216 11.57 -6.41 -9.12
N VAL A 217 11.65 -5.58 -8.08
CA VAL A 217 10.74 -5.53 -6.95
C VAL A 217 9.35 -5.00 -7.33
N ASN A 218 8.36 -5.32 -6.51
CA ASN A 218 7.01 -4.77 -6.64
C ASN A 218 6.97 -3.30 -6.19
N ILE A 219 6.05 -2.53 -6.76
CA ILE A 219 5.92 -1.08 -6.53
C ILE A 219 4.54 -0.77 -5.96
N THR A 220 4.55 -0.08 -4.82
CA THR A 220 3.37 0.56 -4.23
C THR A 220 3.52 2.08 -4.21
N MET A 221 2.45 2.79 -3.94
CA MET A 221 2.47 4.21 -3.60
C MET A 221 1.11 4.67 -3.07
N GLY A 222 1.11 5.68 -2.21
CA GLY A 222 -0.08 6.47 -1.88
C GLY A 222 -0.45 7.39 -3.05
N ALA A 223 -1.16 6.84 -4.05
CA ALA A 223 -1.36 7.48 -5.35
C ALA A 223 -2.10 8.82 -5.28
N SER A 224 -3.03 8.97 -4.32
CA SER A 224 -3.83 10.18 -4.15
C SER A 224 -3.03 11.42 -3.73
N ASN A 225 -1.79 11.24 -3.28
CA ASN A 225 -0.89 12.34 -2.91
C ASN A 225 -0.53 13.22 -4.11
N VAL A 226 -0.43 12.69 -5.33
CA VAL A 226 -0.08 13.44 -6.53
C VAL A 226 -1.00 14.63 -6.77
N SER A 227 -2.28 14.46 -6.48
CA SER A 227 -3.35 15.43 -6.75
C SER A 227 -3.73 16.28 -5.53
N PHE A 228 -3.03 16.16 -4.39
CA PHE A 228 -3.37 16.92 -3.19
C PHE A 228 -3.28 18.44 -3.45
N GLY A 229 -4.36 19.16 -3.11
CA GLY A 229 -4.46 20.62 -3.38
C GLY A 229 -4.74 21.01 -4.83
N MET A 230 -4.85 20.04 -5.76
CA MET A 230 -5.18 20.29 -7.17
C MET A 230 -6.70 20.20 -7.40
N PRO A 231 -7.23 20.90 -8.44
CA PRO A 231 -8.61 20.64 -8.89
C PRO A 231 -8.73 19.26 -9.53
N ASP A 232 -9.97 18.75 -9.62
CA ASP A 232 -10.33 17.50 -10.29
C ASP A 232 -9.41 16.32 -9.92
N ARG A 233 -9.24 16.14 -8.61
CA ARG A 233 -8.30 15.19 -8.00
C ARG A 233 -8.48 13.76 -8.48
N GLU A 234 -9.72 13.31 -8.65
CA GLU A 234 -10.02 11.94 -9.01
C GLU A 234 -9.53 11.61 -10.42
N ASN A 235 -9.76 12.49 -11.39
CA ASN A 235 -9.24 12.36 -12.75
C ASN A 235 -7.71 12.36 -12.75
N LEU A 236 -7.09 13.35 -12.10
CA LEU A 236 -5.64 13.48 -12.07
C LEU A 236 -4.97 12.24 -11.43
N THR A 237 -5.52 11.74 -10.31
CA THR A 237 -5.02 10.52 -9.66
C THR A 237 -5.19 9.29 -10.57
N SER A 238 -6.34 9.17 -11.23
CA SER A 238 -6.63 8.05 -12.13
C SER A 238 -5.66 7.97 -13.30
N PHE A 239 -5.40 9.09 -13.96
CA PHE A 239 -4.41 9.14 -15.06
C PHE A 239 -3.01 8.87 -14.57
N PHE A 240 -2.63 9.43 -13.41
CA PHE A 240 -1.30 9.17 -12.85
C PHE A 240 -1.09 7.70 -12.51
N MET A 241 -2.08 7.03 -11.93
CA MET A 241 -2.02 5.59 -11.65
C MET A 241 -1.89 4.75 -12.93
N ALA A 242 -2.66 5.07 -13.97
CA ALA A 242 -2.56 4.38 -15.25
C ALA A 242 -1.18 4.55 -15.91
N MET A 243 -0.62 5.76 -15.87
CA MET A 243 0.75 6.03 -16.35
C MET A 243 1.80 5.30 -15.51
N SER A 244 1.62 5.26 -14.20
CA SER A 244 2.52 4.55 -13.28
C SER A 244 2.50 3.04 -13.48
N ALA A 245 1.35 2.48 -13.87
CA ALA A 245 1.20 1.07 -14.23
C ALA A 245 2.10 0.65 -15.39
N VAL A 246 2.27 1.54 -16.39
CA VAL A 246 3.13 1.30 -17.57
C VAL A 246 4.60 1.15 -17.17
N VAL A 247 5.05 1.90 -16.17
CA VAL A 247 6.45 1.88 -15.69
C VAL A 247 6.69 0.89 -14.54
N GLY A 248 5.63 0.22 -14.02
CA GLY A 248 5.81 -0.88 -13.09
C GLY A 248 5.02 -0.85 -11.79
N LEU A 249 4.18 0.18 -11.53
CA LEU A 249 3.23 0.14 -10.41
C LEU A 249 2.32 -1.09 -10.53
N ASN A 250 2.16 -1.83 -9.44
CA ASN A 250 1.32 -3.02 -9.43
C ASN A 250 0.56 -3.28 -8.11
N CYS A 251 0.86 -2.54 -7.04
CA CYS A 251 0.10 -2.66 -5.79
C CYS A 251 -0.16 -1.29 -5.11
N PRO A 252 -0.96 -0.40 -5.74
CA PRO A 252 -1.23 0.93 -5.20
C PRO A 252 -1.98 0.88 -3.86
N ILE A 253 -1.61 1.78 -2.94
CA ILE A 253 -2.42 2.15 -1.78
C ILE A 253 -3.44 3.17 -2.28
N ALA A 254 -4.72 2.78 -2.34
CA ALA A 254 -5.78 3.56 -2.96
C ALA A 254 -7.14 3.29 -2.32
N ASN A 255 -8.11 4.16 -2.60
CA ASN A 255 -9.49 3.95 -2.16
C ASN A 255 -10.28 3.14 -3.19
N PRO A 256 -10.56 1.85 -2.96
CA PRO A 256 -11.27 1.01 -3.93
C PRO A 256 -12.74 1.42 -4.14
N LEU A 257 -13.29 2.30 -3.29
CA LEU A 257 -14.64 2.85 -3.44
C LEU A 257 -14.73 3.96 -4.49
N LYS A 258 -13.59 4.48 -4.96
CA LYS A 258 -13.53 5.44 -6.06
C LYS A 258 -13.53 4.72 -7.40
N MET A 259 -14.71 4.59 -7.98
CA MET A 259 -14.94 3.79 -9.20
C MET A 259 -14.05 4.22 -10.36
N GLN A 260 -13.75 5.50 -10.51
CA GLN A 260 -12.91 6.02 -11.58
C GLN A 260 -11.45 5.61 -11.43
N GLU A 261 -10.90 5.67 -10.20
CA GLU A 261 -9.55 5.21 -9.90
C GLU A 261 -9.41 3.71 -10.16
N VAL A 262 -10.40 2.90 -9.73
CA VAL A 262 -10.43 1.45 -10.01
C VAL A 262 -10.56 1.16 -11.50
N ALA A 263 -11.38 1.92 -12.23
CA ALA A 263 -11.52 1.78 -13.67
C ALA A 263 -10.20 2.05 -14.41
N ALA A 264 -9.44 3.07 -13.98
CA ALA A 264 -8.13 3.38 -14.57
C ALA A 264 -7.12 2.23 -14.38
N LEU A 265 -7.11 1.60 -13.20
CA LEU A 265 -6.26 0.43 -12.92
C LEU A 265 -6.67 -0.79 -13.74
N GLN A 266 -7.98 -1.07 -13.85
CA GLN A 266 -8.51 -2.17 -14.67
C GLN A 266 -8.21 -1.95 -16.16
N ALA A 267 -8.33 -0.70 -16.65
CA ALA A 267 -7.98 -0.36 -18.03
C ALA A 267 -6.48 -0.56 -18.29
N ALA A 268 -5.64 -0.15 -17.33
CA ALA A 268 -4.19 -0.35 -17.43
C ALA A 268 -3.85 -1.85 -17.49
N ASP A 269 -4.45 -2.70 -16.65
CA ASP A 269 -4.24 -4.15 -16.68
C ASP A 269 -4.68 -4.77 -18.03
N LEU A 270 -5.81 -4.32 -18.57
CA LEU A 270 -6.28 -4.80 -19.88
C LEU A 270 -5.33 -4.40 -21.01
N ILE A 271 -4.92 -3.13 -21.06
CA ILE A 271 -4.02 -2.59 -22.09
C ILE A 271 -2.62 -3.24 -22.01
N LEU A 272 -2.14 -3.53 -20.81
CA LEU A 272 -0.85 -4.19 -20.57
C LEU A 272 -0.91 -5.72 -20.72
N GLY A 273 -2.07 -6.30 -21.09
CA GLY A 273 -2.23 -7.73 -21.32
C GLY A 273 -2.30 -8.59 -20.07
N ARG A 274 -2.54 -7.98 -18.89
CA ARG A 274 -2.63 -8.67 -17.59
C ARG A 274 -4.05 -9.19 -17.30
N ASP A 275 -5.08 -8.62 -17.92
CA ASP A 275 -6.49 -9.09 -17.85
C ASP A 275 -6.79 -9.98 -19.05
N ARG A 276 -6.52 -11.27 -18.94
CA ARG A 276 -6.74 -12.26 -20.00
C ARG A 276 -8.22 -12.34 -20.36
N GLY A 277 -8.54 -12.03 -21.62
CA GLY A 277 -9.92 -12.02 -22.13
C GLY A 277 -10.76 -10.83 -21.67
N GLY A 278 -10.19 -9.84 -20.99
CA GLY A 278 -10.86 -8.59 -20.60
C GLY A 278 -11.97 -8.77 -19.54
N MET A 279 -11.98 -9.90 -18.83
CA MET A 279 -13.11 -10.22 -17.93
C MET A 279 -13.18 -9.33 -16.70
N LYS A 280 -12.03 -8.91 -16.13
CA LYS A 280 -12.01 -7.96 -15.00
C LYS A 280 -12.57 -6.61 -15.44
N TRP A 281 -12.18 -6.13 -16.63
CA TRP A 281 -12.69 -4.88 -17.20
C TRP A 281 -14.19 -4.94 -17.48
N ILE A 282 -14.68 -6.00 -18.14
CA ILE A 282 -16.10 -6.18 -18.48
C ILE A 282 -16.96 -6.25 -17.21
N ASN A 283 -16.55 -7.05 -16.23
CA ASN A 283 -17.29 -7.19 -14.97
C ASN A 283 -17.27 -5.88 -14.17
N GLY A 284 -16.13 -5.18 -14.13
CA GLY A 284 -16.02 -3.86 -13.53
C GLY A 284 -16.94 -2.83 -14.19
N PHE A 285 -17.03 -2.82 -15.51
CA PHE A 285 -17.96 -1.96 -16.24
C PHE A 285 -19.42 -2.26 -15.89
N ARG A 286 -19.83 -3.53 -15.88
CA ARG A 286 -21.19 -3.94 -15.47
C ARG A 286 -21.53 -3.49 -14.05
N ALA A 287 -20.61 -3.67 -13.12
CA ALA A 287 -20.79 -3.23 -11.73
C ALA A 287 -20.96 -1.70 -11.63
N ARG A 288 -20.20 -0.92 -12.43
CA ARG A 288 -20.32 0.56 -12.46
C ARG A 288 -21.67 1.02 -13.00
N ILE A 289 -22.20 0.39 -14.05
CA ILE A 289 -23.54 0.72 -14.58
C ILE A 289 -24.61 0.38 -13.54
N SER A 290 -24.59 -0.82 -12.97
CA SER A 290 -25.59 -1.23 -11.96
C SER A 290 -25.58 -0.34 -10.70
N ALA A 291 -24.46 0.34 -10.41
CA ALA A 291 -24.38 1.30 -9.30
C ALA A 291 -24.92 2.71 -9.66
N GLN A 292 -25.14 3.01 -10.94
CA GLN A 292 -25.67 4.30 -11.44
C GLN A 292 -27.18 4.26 -11.71
N ASP A 293 -27.76 3.06 -11.87
CA ASP A 293 -29.20 2.85 -11.98
C ASP A 293 -29.76 2.53 -10.58
N PRO A 294 -30.48 3.49 -9.92
CA PRO A 294 -31.03 3.28 -8.57
C PRO A 294 -32.24 2.33 -8.54
#